data_415197b3a4d7e0592d6a693f61ea15fd
#
_entry.id   415197b3a4d7e0592d6a693f61ea15fd
#
_cell.length_a   1.000
_cell.length_b   1.000
_cell.length_c   1.000
_cell.angle_alpha   90.00
_cell.angle_beta   90.00
_cell.angle_gamma   90.00
#
_symmetry.space_group_name_H-M   'P 1'
#
loop_
_entity.id
_entity.type
_entity.pdbx_description
1 polymer ?
#
loop_
_entity_poly.entity_id
_entity_poly.type
_entity_poly.pdbx_seq_one_letter_code
_entity_poly.pdbx_strand_id
1 'polypeptide(L)'
;IYPIMEPYAGVASLDVTKALVDQGYDELKMTQTAESFFTSLGLPKLPDSFYENSLIKKPADRDVVCHASAWDIDNGNDPRIKQCVEINEEQLSTLHHELGHIYYYLMYKDQPSVFKGGAHDGFHEAIGDTIVLSMTPDYLKKKGLIDEVEVSYEATINKQMKLALEKIAFLP
;
A
#
# COMPACT_ATOMS: atom_id res chain seq x y z
N ILE A 1 3.45 -11.99 -23.43
CA ILE A 1 2.96 -11.11 -22.33
C ILE A 1 4.11 -10.24 -21.83
N TYR A 2 5.28 -10.78 -21.47
CA TYR A 2 6.41 -10.00 -20.93
C TYR A 2 6.81 -8.75 -21.74
N PRO A 3 6.91 -8.76 -23.07
CA PRO A 3 7.27 -7.55 -23.83
C PRO A 3 6.24 -6.41 -23.73
N ILE A 4 5.00 -6.74 -23.34
CA ILE A 4 3.96 -5.73 -23.11
C ILE A 4 4.04 -5.16 -21.70
N MET A 5 4.43 -6.01 -20.73
CA MET A 5 4.56 -5.60 -19.32
C MET A 5 5.83 -4.77 -19.07
N GLU A 6 6.88 -5.01 -19.86
CA GLU A 6 8.17 -4.31 -19.76
C GLU A 6 8.57 -3.81 -21.17
N PRO A 7 7.96 -2.71 -21.65
CA PRO A 7 8.19 -2.20 -23.00
C PRO A 7 9.64 -1.75 -23.22
N TYR A 8 10.38 -1.43 -22.17
CA TYR A 8 11.80 -1.06 -22.25
C TYR A 8 12.67 -2.22 -21.77
N ALA A 9 13.00 -3.12 -22.70
CA ALA A 9 13.83 -4.28 -22.41
C ALA A 9 15.25 -3.88 -21.93
N GLY A 10 15.76 -4.62 -20.95
CA GLY A 10 17.12 -4.42 -20.42
C GLY A 10 17.28 -3.27 -19.44
N VAL A 11 16.21 -2.57 -19.08
CA VAL A 11 16.20 -1.63 -17.96
C VAL A 11 16.04 -2.41 -16.66
N ALA A 12 16.89 -2.12 -15.66
CA ALA A 12 16.77 -2.74 -14.35
C ALA A 12 15.41 -2.41 -13.72
N SER A 13 14.74 -3.43 -13.19
CA SER A 13 13.53 -3.19 -12.41
C SER A 13 13.90 -2.52 -11.09
N LEU A 14 13.12 -1.52 -10.72
CA LEU A 14 13.24 -0.91 -9.39
C LEU A 14 12.63 -1.87 -8.37
N ASP A 15 13.48 -2.47 -7.53
CA ASP A 15 13.07 -3.25 -6.37
C ASP A 15 13.76 -2.67 -5.12
N VAL A 16 12.95 -2.17 -4.21
CA VAL A 16 13.43 -1.56 -2.96
C VAL A 16 13.60 -2.57 -1.82
N THR A 17 13.34 -3.85 -2.05
CA THR A 17 13.42 -4.91 -1.03
C THR A 17 14.76 -4.90 -0.32
N LYS A 18 15.86 -4.84 -1.09
CA LYS A 18 17.21 -4.79 -0.51
C LYS A 18 17.39 -3.55 0.37
N ALA A 19 16.95 -2.38 -0.07
CA ALA A 19 17.06 -1.14 0.69
C ALA A 19 16.26 -1.20 2.00
N LEU A 20 15.07 -1.79 1.99
CA LEU A 20 14.28 -2.01 3.20
C LEU A 20 15.01 -2.88 4.21
N VAL A 21 15.59 -3.99 3.76
CA VAL A 21 16.36 -4.91 4.62
C VAL A 21 17.63 -4.24 5.15
N ASP A 22 18.41 -3.61 4.29
CA ASP A 22 19.69 -2.96 4.66
C ASP A 22 19.49 -1.80 5.65
N GLN A 23 18.35 -1.10 5.57
CA GLN A 23 17.99 -0.01 6.48
C GLN A 23 17.26 -0.47 7.76
N GLY A 24 17.17 -1.78 7.98
CA GLY A 24 16.59 -2.37 9.18
C GLY A 24 15.11 -2.03 9.35
N TYR A 25 14.35 -2.10 8.26
CA TYR A 25 12.90 -1.98 8.37
C TYR A 25 12.32 -3.18 9.11
N ASP A 26 11.32 -2.92 9.92
CA ASP A 26 10.44 -3.91 10.52
C ASP A 26 8.99 -3.66 10.06
N GLU A 27 8.08 -4.50 10.51
CA GLU A 27 6.67 -4.46 10.13
C GLU A 27 6.02 -3.11 10.52
N LEU A 28 6.40 -2.56 11.68
CA LEU A 28 5.89 -1.29 12.17
C LEU A 28 6.41 -0.12 11.32
N LYS A 29 7.71 -0.07 11.06
CA LYS A 29 8.34 0.97 10.24
C LYS A 29 7.82 0.94 8.80
N MET A 30 7.53 -0.25 8.24
CA MET A 30 6.86 -0.42 6.96
C MET A 30 5.48 0.25 6.97
N THR A 31 4.66 -0.05 7.99
CA THR A 31 3.31 0.52 8.14
C THR A 31 3.34 2.03 8.32
N GLN A 32 4.25 2.54 9.16
CA GLN A 32 4.43 3.99 9.36
C GLN A 32 4.91 4.70 8.09
N THR A 33 5.72 4.03 7.27
CA THR A 33 6.14 4.57 5.97
C THR A 33 4.94 4.71 5.04
N ALA A 34 4.07 3.72 4.98
CA ALA A 34 2.83 3.81 4.22
C ALA A 34 1.89 4.89 4.77
N GLU A 35 1.69 4.99 6.10
CA GLU A 35 0.93 6.08 6.72
C GLU A 35 1.47 7.45 6.33
N SER A 36 2.79 7.59 6.27
CA SER A 36 3.44 8.86 5.95
C SER A 36 3.13 9.38 4.55
N PHE A 37 2.68 8.51 3.63
CA PHE A 37 2.14 8.93 2.34
C PHE A 37 0.87 9.76 2.54
N PHE A 38 -0.10 9.23 3.28
CA PHE A 38 -1.40 9.87 3.52
C PHE A 38 -1.26 11.16 4.32
N THR A 39 -0.42 11.17 5.35
CA THR A 39 -0.15 12.40 6.13
C THR A 39 0.54 13.47 5.29
N SER A 40 1.33 13.10 4.28
CA SER A 40 1.92 14.06 3.34
C SER A 40 0.88 14.73 2.42
N LEU A 41 -0.29 14.12 2.26
CA LEU A 41 -1.45 14.70 1.57
C LEU A 41 -2.33 15.57 2.47
N GLY A 42 -1.95 15.74 3.74
CA GLY A 42 -2.71 16.51 4.73
C GLY A 42 -3.80 15.71 5.46
N LEU A 43 -3.84 14.40 5.30
CA LEU A 43 -4.76 13.54 6.04
C LEU A 43 -4.28 13.33 7.48
N PRO A 44 -5.17 13.06 8.44
CA PRO A 44 -4.81 12.88 9.83
C PRO A 44 -3.94 11.62 10.02
N LYS A 45 -3.16 11.61 11.10
CA LYS A 45 -2.50 10.38 11.54
C LYS A 45 -3.52 9.33 11.94
N LEU A 46 -3.14 8.07 11.76
CA LEU A 46 -3.93 6.95 12.26
C LEU A 46 -3.99 6.99 13.79
N PRO A 47 -5.11 6.61 14.40
CA PRO A 47 -5.22 6.54 15.85
C PRO A 47 -4.31 5.45 16.43
N ASP A 48 -3.88 5.60 17.67
CA ASP A 48 -3.03 4.60 18.36
C ASP A 48 -3.71 3.23 18.38
N SER A 49 -5.05 3.19 18.52
CA SER A 49 -5.86 1.97 18.44
C SER A 49 -5.69 1.19 17.12
N PHE A 50 -5.39 1.87 16.02
CA PHE A 50 -5.08 1.19 14.76
C PHE A 50 -3.86 0.28 14.90
N TYR A 51 -2.78 0.78 15.50
CA TYR A 51 -1.55 0.02 15.69
C TYR A 51 -1.71 -1.07 16.76
N GLU A 52 -2.48 -0.80 17.81
CA GLU A 52 -2.74 -1.75 18.90
C GLU A 52 -3.61 -2.92 18.45
N ASN A 53 -4.59 -2.66 17.60
CA ASN A 53 -5.62 -3.62 17.22
C ASN A 53 -5.38 -4.32 15.87
N SER A 54 -4.50 -3.77 15.03
CA SER A 54 -4.16 -4.38 13.73
C SER A 54 -3.25 -5.58 13.89
N LEU A 55 -3.43 -6.56 13.01
CA LEU A 55 -2.54 -7.72 12.93
C LEU A 55 -1.51 -7.45 11.82
N ILE A 56 -0.43 -6.75 12.18
CA ILE A 56 0.63 -6.36 11.26
C ILE A 56 1.70 -7.46 11.15
N LYS A 57 1.93 -8.18 12.25
CA LYS A 57 2.91 -9.26 12.33
C LYS A 57 2.23 -10.62 12.44
N LYS A 58 2.75 -11.62 11.73
CA LYS A 58 2.26 -13.00 11.87
C LYS A 58 2.45 -13.49 13.32
N PRO A 59 1.39 -13.87 14.03
CA PRO A 59 1.51 -14.42 15.38
C PRO A 59 2.20 -15.78 15.33
N ALA A 60 2.99 -16.09 16.38
CA ALA A 60 3.70 -17.36 16.51
C ALA A 60 2.87 -18.45 17.22
N ASP A 61 1.78 -18.07 17.86
CA ASP A 61 0.97 -18.91 18.75
C ASP A 61 -0.26 -19.54 18.08
N ARG A 62 -0.56 -19.15 16.85
CA ARG A 62 -1.72 -19.62 16.09
C ARG A 62 -1.56 -19.47 14.59
N ASP A 63 -2.29 -20.27 13.84
CA ASP A 63 -2.42 -20.10 12.40
C ASP A 63 -3.37 -18.95 12.04
N VAL A 64 -2.97 -18.16 11.05
CA VAL A 64 -3.76 -17.07 10.49
C VAL A 64 -3.68 -17.08 8.98
N VAL A 65 -4.77 -16.67 8.33
CA VAL A 65 -4.78 -16.40 6.90
C VAL A 65 -4.12 -15.04 6.68
N CYS A 66 -2.92 -15.05 6.09
CA CYS A 66 -2.07 -13.86 5.91
C CYS A 66 -2.46 -12.97 4.73
N HIS A 67 -3.55 -13.30 3.99
CA HIS A 67 -4.08 -12.40 2.96
C HIS A 67 -4.42 -11.04 3.59
N ALA A 68 -3.88 -9.98 3.00
CA ALA A 68 -4.11 -8.62 3.48
C ALA A 68 -5.59 -8.25 3.43
N SER A 69 -6.04 -7.44 4.37
CA SER A 69 -7.42 -6.94 4.41
C SER A 69 -7.55 -5.77 5.37
N ALA A 70 -8.37 -4.80 5.02
CA ALA A 70 -8.73 -3.66 5.86
C ALA A 70 -10.15 -3.83 6.42
N TRP A 71 -10.35 -3.35 7.63
CA TRP A 71 -11.59 -3.53 8.38
C TRP A 71 -12.03 -2.23 9.05
N ASP A 72 -13.30 -1.91 8.91
CA ASP A 72 -13.98 -0.87 9.68
C ASP A 72 -14.89 -1.56 10.72
N ILE A 73 -14.38 -1.72 11.94
CA ILE A 73 -15.08 -2.47 12.98
C ILE A 73 -16.19 -1.66 13.64
N ASP A 74 -16.01 -0.34 13.76
CA ASP A 74 -16.96 0.54 14.44
C ASP A 74 -17.14 1.87 13.70
N ASN A 75 -17.56 1.80 12.44
CA ASN A 75 -17.92 2.96 11.62
C ASN A 75 -16.84 4.08 11.65
N GLY A 76 -15.60 3.72 11.40
CA GLY A 76 -14.44 4.59 11.36
C GLY A 76 -13.81 4.95 12.72
N ASN A 77 -14.33 4.39 13.84
CA ASN A 77 -13.75 4.61 15.16
C ASN A 77 -12.69 3.56 15.52
N ASP A 78 -12.78 2.37 14.93
CA ASP A 78 -11.82 1.28 15.13
C ASP A 78 -11.42 0.66 13.78
N PRO A 79 -10.69 1.41 12.95
CA PRO A 79 -10.14 0.88 11.70
C PRO A 79 -8.97 -0.06 12.01
N ARG A 80 -8.88 -1.16 11.29
CA ARG A 80 -7.81 -2.17 11.46
C ARG A 80 -7.36 -2.73 10.13
N ILE A 81 -6.10 -3.17 10.05
CA ILE A 81 -5.63 -4.05 8.99
C ILE A 81 -5.21 -5.41 9.54
N LYS A 82 -5.32 -6.41 8.70
CA LYS A 82 -4.72 -7.72 8.91
C LYS A 82 -3.78 -7.98 7.73
N GLN A 83 -2.47 -8.02 8.01
CA GLN A 83 -1.45 -8.32 7.01
C GLN A 83 -0.23 -8.88 7.72
N CYS A 84 0.19 -10.10 7.37
CA CYS A 84 1.44 -10.67 7.87
C CYS A 84 2.60 -10.05 7.09
N VAL A 85 3.02 -8.85 7.47
CA VAL A 85 3.99 -8.06 6.72
C VAL A 85 5.34 -8.75 6.67
N GLU A 86 5.86 -8.95 5.48
CA GLU A 86 7.24 -9.32 5.21
C GLU A 86 8.01 -8.11 4.67
N ILE A 87 9.32 -8.06 4.89
CA ILE A 87 10.12 -6.89 4.52
C ILE A 87 10.52 -6.99 3.05
N ASN A 88 9.61 -6.55 2.17
CA ASN A 88 9.82 -6.49 0.73
C ASN A 88 8.93 -5.41 0.08
N GLU A 89 9.21 -5.09 -1.18
CA GLU A 89 8.48 -4.05 -1.92
C GLU A 89 7.00 -4.39 -2.12
N GLU A 90 6.68 -5.65 -2.39
CA GLU A 90 5.31 -6.10 -2.60
C GLU A 90 4.45 -5.81 -1.36
N GLN A 91 4.96 -6.17 -0.17
CA GLN A 91 4.25 -5.93 1.08
C GLN A 91 4.16 -4.44 1.43
N LEU A 92 5.15 -3.63 1.05
CA LEU A 92 5.06 -2.18 1.18
C LEU A 92 3.96 -1.60 0.29
N SER A 93 3.85 -2.08 -0.94
CA SER A 93 2.77 -1.70 -1.87
C SER A 93 1.40 -2.12 -1.34
N THR A 94 1.29 -3.34 -0.83
CA THR A 94 0.05 -3.85 -0.20
C THR A 94 -0.35 -3.00 1.01
N LEU A 95 0.60 -2.58 1.86
CA LEU A 95 0.31 -1.66 2.96
C LEU A 95 -0.27 -0.33 2.49
N HIS A 96 0.25 0.24 1.39
CA HIS A 96 -0.31 1.46 0.81
C HIS A 96 -1.75 1.23 0.31
N HIS A 97 -2.03 0.09 -0.30
CA HIS A 97 -3.37 -0.30 -0.76
C HIS A 97 -4.34 -0.43 0.42
N GLU A 98 -3.99 -1.22 1.45
CA GLU A 98 -4.83 -1.44 2.62
C GLU A 98 -5.09 -0.15 3.40
N LEU A 99 -4.08 0.71 3.53
CA LEU A 99 -4.28 2.03 4.13
C LEU A 99 -5.16 2.94 3.27
N GLY A 100 -5.22 2.74 1.96
CA GLY A 100 -6.20 3.39 1.09
C GLY A 100 -7.63 3.11 1.54
N HIS A 101 -7.95 1.85 1.85
CA HIS A 101 -9.25 1.47 2.43
C HIS A 101 -9.47 2.13 3.79
N ILE A 102 -8.48 2.10 4.68
CA ILE A 102 -8.56 2.68 6.03
C ILE A 102 -8.87 4.19 5.95
N TYR A 103 -8.13 4.92 5.13
CA TYR A 103 -8.36 6.36 4.98
C TYR A 103 -9.71 6.66 4.33
N TYR A 104 -10.21 5.80 3.45
CA TYR A 104 -11.55 5.94 2.90
C TYR A 104 -12.62 5.77 3.99
N TYR A 105 -12.49 4.77 4.88
CA TYR A 105 -13.35 4.62 6.06
C TYR A 105 -13.34 5.89 6.91
N LEU A 106 -12.16 6.42 7.23
CA LEU A 106 -12.02 7.64 8.01
C LEU A 106 -12.65 8.87 7.35
N MET A 107 -12.65 8.94 6.01
CA MET A 107 -13.20 10.07 5.27
C MET A 107 -14.74 10.11 5.28
N TYR A 108 -15.40 8.98 5.33
CA TYR A 108 -16.86 8.96 5.35
C TYR A 108 -17.48 8.69 6.73
N LYS A 109 -16.69 8.47 7.78
CA LYS A 109 -17.20 8.11 9.11
C LYS A 109 -18.18 9.13 9.70
N ASP A 110 -18.00 10.40 9.40
CA ASP A 110 -18.83 11.50 9.92
C ASP A 110 -19.99 11.88 8.99
N GLN A 111 -20.19 11.15 7.90
CA GLN A 111 -21.32 11.34 7.00
C GLN A 111 -22.65 10.82 7.64
N PRO A 112 -23.81 11.29 7.17
CA PRO A 112 -25.10 10.66 7.54
C PRO A 112 -25.07 9.15 7.31
N SER A 113 -25.82 8.39 8.12
CA SER A 113 -25.77 6.91 8.15
C SER A 113 -25.92 6.26 6.77
N VAL A 114 -26.74 6.84 5.88
CA VAL A 114 -26.94 6.33 4.51
C VAL A 114 -25.74 6.53 3.58
N PHE A 115 -24.76 7.35 3.99
CA PHE A 115 -23.52 7.65 3.26
C PHE A 115 -22.27 7.14 3.99
N LYS A 116 -22.42 6.38 5.08
CA LYS A 116 -21.34 5.70 5.78
C LYS A 116 -21.02 4.38 5.07
N GLY A 117 -20.42 4.48 3.92
CA GLY A 117 -20.00 3.33 3.11
C GLY A 117 -19.31 3.78 1.84
N GLY A 118 -18.60 2.87 1.20
CA GLY A 118 -18.00 3.14 -0.11
C GLY A 118 -19.11 3.44 -1.14
N ALA A 119 -18.81 4.34 -2.09
CA ALA A 119 -19.74 4.67 -3.18
C ALA A 119 -20.10 3.43 -4.02
N HIS A 120 -19.15 2.50 -4.13
CA HIS A 120 -19.26 1.20 -4.78
C HIS A 120 -18.06 0.34 -4.37
N ASP A 121 -18.22 -0.98 -4.31
CA ASP A 121 -17.10 -1.89 -3.95
C ASP A 121 -15.87 -1.68 -4.83
N GLY A 122 -16.06 -1.50 -6.12
CA GLY A 122 -14.98 -1.18 -7.04
C GLY A 122 -14.25 0.14 -6.76
N PHE A 123 -14.89 1.11 -6.09
CA PHE A 123 -14.23 2.36 -5.67
C PHE A 123 -13.29 2.15 -4.49
N HIS A 124 -13.63 1.25 -3.58
CA HIS A 124 -12.73 0.88 -2.50
C HIS A 124 -11.42 0.32 -3.04
N GLU A 125 -11.51 -0.65 -3.95
CA GLU A 125 -10.34 -1.24 -4.60
C GLU A 125 -9.58 -0.21 -5.46
N ALA A 126 -10.31 0.59 -6.26
CA ALA A 126 -9.70 1.59 -7.13
C ALA A 126 -8.92 2.67 -6.36
N ILE A 127 -9.34 3.05 -5.16
CA ILE A 127 -8.60 3.98 -4.29
C ILE A 127 -7.29 3.34 -3.86
N GLY A 128 -7.32 2.13 -3.31
CA GLY A 128 -6.11 1.40 -2.92
C GLY A 128 -5.12 1.25 -4.07
N ASP A 129 -5.60 0.84 -5.23
CA ASP A 129 -4.78 0.68 -6.44
C ASP A 129 -4.21 2.01 -6.95
N THR A 130 -4.98 3.11 -6.89
CA THR A 130 -4.50 4.45 -7.26
C THR A 130 -3.36 4.91 -6.34
N ILE A 131 -3.46 4.63 -5.04
CA ILE A 131 -2.40 4.92 -4.08
C ILE A 131 -1.13 4.12 -4.42
N VAL A 132 -1.25 2.84 -4.76
CA VAL A 132 -0.10 2.02 -5.20
C VAL A 132 0.56 2.59 -6.45
N LEU A 133 -0.21 3.05 -7.44
CA LEU A 133 0.32 3.72 -8.64
C LEU A 133 1.07 5.02 -8.31
N SER A 134 0.75 5.66 -7.18
CA SER A 134 1.44 6.86 -6.71
C SER A 134 2.80 6.58 -6.03
N MET A 135 3.16 5.31 -5.81
CA MET A 135 4.48 4.89 -5.33
C MET A 135 5.52 5.02 -6.45
N THR A 136 5.70 6.24 -6.94
CA THR A 136 6.64 6.56 -8.00
C THR A 136 8.09 6.50 -7.51
N PRO A 137 9.08 6.44 -8.43
CA PRO A 137 10.49 6.57 -8.07
C PRO A 137 10.78 7.83 -7.25
N ASP A 138 10.17 8.97 -7.57
CA ASP A 138 10.32 10.21 -6.79
C ASP A 138 9.84 10.06 -5.34
N TYR A 139 8.74 9.34 -5.14
CA TYR A 139 8.26 9.00 -3.80
C TYR A 139 9.26 8.11 -3.06
N LEU A 140 9.72 7.03 -3.68
CA LEU A 140 10.68 6.09 -3.09
C LEU A 140 12.02 6.79 -2.75
N LYS A 141 12.46 7.71 -3.61
CA LYS A 141 13.62 8.56 -3.35
C LYS A 141 13.41 9.47 -2.13
N LYS A 142 12.26 10.14 -2.03
CA LYS A 142 11.90 10.94 -0.84
C LYS A 142 11.91 10.14 0.44
N LYS A 143 11.66 8.82 0.36
CA LYS A 143 11.74 7.89 1.49
C LYS A 143 13.15 7.35 1.73
N GLY A 144 14.12 7.70 0.88
CA GLY A 144 15.50 7.21 0.97
C GLY A 144 15.64 5.72 0.64
N LEU A 145 14.69 5.17 -0.12
CA LEU A 145 14.68 3.76 -0.53
C LEU A 145 15.39 3.52 -1.86
N ILE A 146 15.57 4.56 -2.65
CA ILE A 146 16.36 4.52 -3.89
C ILE A 146 17.22 5.77 -4.02
N ASP A 147 18.32 5.65 -4.73
CA ASP A 147 19.22 6.75 -5.06
C ASP A 147 18.80 7.47 -6.36
N GLU A 148 19.35 8.66 -6.59
CA GLU A 148 19.04 9.50 -7.74
C GLU A 148 19.35 8.84 -9.09
N VAL A 149 20.35 8.00 -9.13
CA VAL A 149 20.86 7.34 -10.35
C VAL A 149 19.92 6.22 -10.84
N GLU A 150 19.04 5.70 -9.98
CA GLU A 150 18.15 4.58 -10.31
C GLU A 150 16.81 5.03 -10.91
N VAL A 151 16.55 6.34 -10.95
CA VAL A 151 15.28 6.89 -11.45
C VAL A 151 15.39 7.17 -12.95
N SER A 152 15.07 6.18 -13.78
CA SER A 152 14.88 6.39 -15.20
C SER A 152 13.39 6.45 -15.56
N TYR A 153 13.08 7.22 -16.61
CA TYR A 153 11.72 7.25 -17.17
C TYR A 153 11.26 5.87 -17.62
N GLU A 154 12.15 5.12 -18.26
CA GLU A 154 11.90 3.77 -18.75
C GLU A 154 11.58 2.79 -17.62
N ALA A 155 12.33 2.82 -16.51
CA ALA A 155 12.05 1.98 -15.33
C ALA A 155 10.68 2.34 -14.72
N THR A 156 10.34 3.61 -14.70
CA THR A 156 9.03 4.08 -14.22
C THR A 156 7.90 3.53 -15.08
N ILE A 157 8.03 3.63 -16.41
CA ILE A 157 7.01 3.12 -17.33
C ILE A 157 6.89 1.60 -17.22
N ASN A 158 7.99 0.86 -17.17
CA ASN A 158 7.97 -0.59 -17.00
C ASN A 158 7.19 -0.97 -15.72
N LYS A 159 7.48 -0.32 -14.60
CA LYS A 159 6.80 -0.58 -13.33
C LYS A 159 5.30 -0.27 -13.40
N GLN A 160 4.93 0.88 -13.94
CA GLN A 160 3.51 1.28 -14.06
C GLN A 160 2.74 0.37 -15.02
N MET A 161 3.34 -0.03 -16.15
CA MET A 161 2.72 -0.95 -17.10
C MET A 161 2.51 -2.33 -16.47
N LYS A 162 3.50 -2.83 -15.75
CA LYS A 162 3.38 -4.11 -15.03
C LYS A 162 2.22 -4.07 -14.04
N LEU A 163 2.18 -3.08 -13.15
CA LEU A 163 1.12 -2.91 -12.17
C LEU A 163 -0.27 -2.80 -12.82
N ALA A 164 -0.41 -2.00 -13.87
CA ALA A 164 -1.69 -1.82 -14.57
C ALA A 164 -2.17 -3.12 -15.23
N LEU A 165 -1.27 -3.87 -15.86
CA LEU A 165 -1.63 -5.14 -16.53
C LEU A 165 -1.93 -6.26 -15.54
N GLU A 166 -1.24 -6.31 -14.40
CA GLU A 166 -1.57 -7.24 -13.31
C GLU A 166 -2.99 -6.99 -12.80
N LYS A 167 -3.40 -5.74 -12.65
CA LYS A 167 -4.78 -5.41 -12.23
C LYS A 167 -5.82 -5.77 -13.28
N ILE A 168 -5.56 -5.54 -14.56
CA ILE A 168 -6.47 -5.95 -15.66
C ILE A 168 -6.66 -7.48 -15.69
N ALA A 169 -5.64 -8.25 -15.33
CA ALA A 169 -5.73 -9.70 -15.30
C ALA A 169 -6.68 -10.24 -14.21
N PHE A 170 -7.01 -9.43 -13.20
CA PHE A 170 -7.94 -9.77 -12.12
C PHE A 170 -9.36 -9.24 -12.35
N LEU A 171 -9.63 -8.55 -13.45
CA LEU A 171 -11.00 -8.18 -13.81
C LEU A 171 -11.79 -9.44 -14.19
N PRO A 172 -13.02 -9.65 -13.64
CA PRO A 172 -13.88 -10.78 -13.98
C PRO A 172 -14.38 -10.74 -15.42
#